data_dba3ac3570b50fb723cd12a4d76304ba
#
_entry.id   dba3ac3570b50fb723cd12a4d76304ba
#
_cell.length_a   1.000
_cell.length_b   1.000
_cell.length_c   1.000
_cell.angle_alpha   90.00
_cell.angle_beta   90.00
_cell.angle_gamma   90.00
#
_symmetry.space_group_name_H-M   'P 1'
#
loop_
_entity.id
_entity.type
_entity.pdbx_description
1 polymer ?
#
loop_
_entity_poly.entity_id
_entity_poly.type
_entity_poly.pdbx_seq_one_letter_code
_entity_poly.pdbx_strand_id
1 'polypeptide(L)'
;MPFSAKRAIRFAAFFAVTAIPHQALAQSFEPAPAFVIEKIPGFWPSGDNYSIKNPVASDGLLRVYTLTTPYGGFTAHGDQMLRMRVNELAALYQLEKIANSESYGKALLDAGLSPFRYTGRLITDPKKTVDDTMSGIGTMFGRISSDLSNIGKTPGDPISGLLGVTDLRRKLATKVKVDPYTDFSPLDAKLSRLAEAAVAGGLTVSAVMMAAPTHAVGIVVSNLSTASTIEGVRIDELARDQTAAQILDLNRQKLRAMTADNDLVEALLVNRNYTPIDMAVLAAALDNMPGVEDRAVFLQRAAQIDTRSLAYFMRRHAEMLKNHQSRGAAFARFVSLGGYPFNVTRDGRILGVMPIDALAWTETIADVLRTCAADARKVSATRQVELRITGTATPRAKRELKALGWRVVENTRF
;
A
#
# COMPACT_ATOMS: atom_id res chain seq x y z
N MET A 1 91.51 14.00 -52.81
CA MET A 1 90.72 13.32 -51.78
C MET A 1 89.71 14.29 -51.29
N PRO A 2 88.42 14.18 -51.53
CA PRO A 2 87.47 15.09 -50.94
C PRO A 2 86.48 14.30 -50.03
N PHE A 3 86.20 14.91 -48.87
CA PHE A 3 85.17 14.43 -47.95
C PHE A 3 83.81 14.87 -48.41
N SER A 4 82.91 13.86 -48.49
CA SER A 4 81.47 14.04 -48.82
C SER A 4 80.68 14.35 -47.52
N ALA A 5 79.99 15.47 -47.46
CA ALA A 5 79.07 15.85 -46.41
C ALA A 5 77.67 15.22 -46.69
N LYS A 6 77.25 14.29 -45.85
CA LYS A 6 75.87 13.77 -45.84
C LYS A 6 74.97 14.72 -45.09
N ARG A 7 74.01 15.36 -45.78
CA ARG A 7 72.88 16.10 -45.22
C ARG A 7 71.90 15.15 -44.58
N ALA A 8 71.67 15.25 -43.29
CA ALA A 8 70.57 14.59 -42.55
C ALA A 8 69.32 15.43 -42.68
N ILE A 9 68.32 14.87 -43.36
CA ILE A 9 66.96 15.41 -43.42
C ILE A 9 66.22 14.92 -42.17
N ARG A 10 65.85 15.84 -41.27
CA ARG A 10 64.96 15.56 -40.13
C ARG A 10 63.53 15.63 -40.60
N PHE A 11 62.85 14.49 -40.67
CA PHE A 11 61.39 14.37 -40.80
C PHE A 11 60.78 14.70 -39.45
N ALA A 12 60.12 15.85 -39.33
CA ALA A 12 59.25 16.14 -38.22
C ALA A 12 57.88 15.51 -38.49
N ALA A 13 57.57 14.38 -37.85
CA ALA A 13 56.28 13.80 -37.87
C ALA A 13 55.33 14.60 -36.98
N PHE A 14 54.42 15.35 -37.60
CA PHE A 14 53.29 16.01 -36.91
C PHE A 14 52.27 14.94 -36.56
N PHE A 15 52.20 14.50 -35.32
CA PHE A 15 51.08 13.72 -34.81
C PHE A 15 49.87 14.67 -34.63
N ALA A 16 48.99 14.68 -35.62
CA ALA A 16 47.65 15.24 -35.43
C ALA A 16 46.87 14.32 -34.54
N VAL A 17 46.75 14.68 -33.27
CA VAL A 17 45.80 14.07 -32.34
C VAL A 17 44.40 14.49 -32.78
N THR A 18 43.74 13.67 -33.57
CA THR A 18 42.31 13.81 -33.82
C THR A 18 41.59 13.49 -32.52
N ALA A 19 41.16 14.51 -31.83
CA ALA A 19 40.20 14.40 -30.72
C ALA A 19 38.89 13.83 -31.31
N ILE A 20 38.69 12.52 -31.18
CA ILE A 20 37.40 11.89 -31.46
C ILE A 20 36.45 12.45 -30.40
N PRO A 21 35.40 13.21 -30.78
CA PRO A 21 34.40 13.62 -29.81
C PRO A 21 33.81 12.35 -29.25
N HIS A 22 34.03 12.12 -27.94
CA HIS A 22 33.25 11.16 -27.20
C HIS A 22 31.81 11.65 -27.30
N GLN A 23 31.08 11.15 -28.32
CA GLN A 23 29.62 11.19 -28.27
C GLN A 23 29.27 10.43 -26.97
N ALA A 24 28.92 11.19 -25.96
CA ALA A 24 28.27 10.64 -24.78
C ALA A 24 27.08 9.84 -25.33
N LEU A 25 27.20 8.51 -25.34
CA LEU A 25 26.08 7.64 -25.63
C LEU A 25 24.99 8.09 -24.68
N ALA A 26 23.98 8.76 -25.21
CA ALA A 26 22.86 9.23 -24.43
C ALA A 26 22.35 8.02 -23.68
N GLN A 27 22.47 8.02 -22.34
CA GLN A 27 22.03 6.90 -21.51
C GLN A 27 20.60 6.58 -21.94
N SER A 28 20.34 5.33 -22.36
CA SER A 28 19.01 4.92 -22.82
C SER A 28 17.96 5.01 -21.72
N PHE A 29 18.39 5.09 -20.44
CA PHE A 29 17.57 5.17 -19.26
C PHE A 29 18.02 6.28 -18.32
N GLU A 30 17.17 6.67 -17.37
CA GLU A 30 17.50 7.59 -16.30
C GLU A 30 17.52 6.87 -14.96
N PRO A 31 18.30 7.33 -13.98
CA PRO A 31 18.21 6.81 -12.61
C PRO A 31 16.85 7.17 -12.01
N ALA A 32 16.39 6.36 -11.06
CA ALA A 32 15.21 6.69 -10.29
C ALA A 32 15.42 8.02 -9.54
N PRO A 33 14.49 8.99 -9.62
CA PRO A 33 14.67 10.30 -9.03
C PRO A 33 14.58 10.27 -7.51
N ALA A 34 15.23 11.22 -6.86
CA ALA A 34 15.04 11.54 -5.45
C ALA A 34 14.29 12.86 -5.30
N PHE A 35 13.50 12.98 -4.25
CA PHE A 35 12.62 14.13 -4.02
C PHE A 35 12.93 14.80 -2.69
N VAL A 36 12.97 16.13 -2.70
CA VAL A 36 12.99 16.93 -1.48
C VAL A 36 11.59 16.92 -0.88
N ILE A 37 11.45 16.44 0.36
CA ILE A 37 10.13 16.16 0.97
C ILE A 37 9.25 17.42 1.07
N GLU A 38 9.82 18.57 1.32
CA GLU A 38 9.12 19.86 1.42
C GLU A 38 8.45 20.28 0.09
N LYS A 39 8.88 19.67 -1.03
CA LYS A 39 8.29 19.88 -2.36
C LYS A 39 7.21 18.87 -2.72
N ILE A 40 6.95 17.89 -1.85
CA ILE A 40 5.91 16.89 -2.06
C ILE A 40 4.61 17.42 -1.45
N PRO A 41 3.56 17.71 -2.25
CA PRO A 41 2.32 18.28 -1.74
C PRO A 41 1.64 17.39 -0.70
N GLY A 42 1.28 18.00 0.44
CA GLY A 42 0.50 17.31 1.49
C GLY A 42 1.31 16.37 2.37
N PHE A 43 2.64 16.49 2.38
CA PHE A 43 3.53 15.81 3.32
C PHE A 43 4.39 16.78 4.10
N TRP A 44 4.68 16.38 5.35
CA TRP A 44 5.56 17.10 6.25
C TRP A 44 6.79 16.25 6.53
N PRO A 45 7.99 16.84 6.63
CA PRO A 45 9.23 16.09 6.90
C PRO A 45 9.21 15.40 8.25
N SER A 46 8.41 15.86 9.19
CA SER A 46 8.23 15.29 10.52
C SER A 46 6.85 15.60 11.09
N GLY A 47 6.43 14.79 12.04
CA GLY A 47 5.28 15.00 12.89
C GLY A 47 5.63 14.62 14.33
N ASP A 48 4.65 14.65 15.24
CA ASP A 48 4.87 14.39 16.69
C ASP A 48 5.57 13.05 16.96
N ASN A 49 5.37 12.06 16.10
CA ASN A 49 5.80 10.67 16.32
C ASN A 49 6.60 10.08 15.17
N TYR A 50 7.03 10.89 14.21
CA TYR A 50 7.85 10.42 13.09
C TYR A 50 8.71 11.53 12.49
N SER A 51 9.79 11.11 11.86
CA SER A 51 10.54 11.91 10.89
C SER A 51 10.77 11.09 9.63
N ILE A 52 10.83 11.77 8.49
CA ILE A 52 11.06 11.13 7.19
C ILE A 52 12.45 11.50 6.70
N LYS A 53 13.21 10.50 6.23
CA LYS A 53 14.53 10.71 5.65
C LYS A 53 14.43 11.61 4.40
N ASN A 54 15.24 12.62 4.34
CA ASN A 54 15.35 13.54 3.19
C ASN A 54 16.75 13.39 2.54
N PRO A 55 16.91 13.24 1.22
CA PRO A 55 15.82 13.18 0.24
C PRO A 55 15.05 11.85 0.27
N VAL A 56 13.79 11.88 -0.20
CA VAL A 56 12.93 10.73 -0.42
C VAL A 56 13.36 10.03 -1.70
N ALA A 57 13.67 8.74 -1.62
CA ALA A 57 14.03 7.93 -2.77
C ALA A 57 12.80 7.60 -3.65
N SER A 58 13.04 7.01 -4.82
CA SER A 58 12.00 6.42 -5.68
C SER A 58 12.52 5.14 -6.32
N ASP A 59 11.61 4.23 -6.66
CA ASP A 59 11.87 3.05 -7.48
C ASP A 59 11.56 3.27 -8.99
N GLY A 60 11.16 4.48 -9.33
CA GLY A 60 10.76 4.85 -10.70
C GLY A 60 9.25 4.80 -10.94
N LEU A 61 8.47 4.30 -9.98
CA LEU A 61 6.99 4.34 -9.97
C LEU A 61 6.46 4.98 -8.69
N LEU A 62 7.00 4.58 -7.54
CA LEU A 62 6.58 5.01 -6.23
C LEU A 62 7.71 5.75 -5.51
N ARG A 63 7.35 6.72 -4.68
CA ARG A 63 8.28 7.28 -3.70
C ARG A 63 8.49 6.27 -2.57
N VAL A 64 9.72 6.16 -2.10
CA VAL A 64 10.12 5.24 -1.03
C VAL A 64 10.49 6.06 0.19
N TYR A 65 9.60 6.07 1.16
CA TYR A 65 9.75 6.83 2.39
C TYR A 65 10.38 5.98 3.48
N THR A 66 11.48 6.44 4.05
CA THR A 66 12.07 5.85 5.26
C THR A 66 11.68 6.70 6.46
N LEU A 67 10.89 6.12 7.37
CA LEU A 67 10.40 6.77 8.58
C LEU A 67 11.26 6.33 9.76
N THR A 68 11.61 7.28 10.62
CA THR A 68 12.14 7.03 11.96
C THR A 68 11.06 7.40 12.97
N THR A 69 10.74 6.49 13.89
CA THR A 69 9.68 6.66 14.89
C THR A 69 10.18 6.19 16.26
N PRO A 70 9.47 6.52 17.36
CA PRO A 70 9.75 5.92 18.67
C PRO A 70 9.64 4.39 18.73
N TYR A 71 9.01 3.79 17.72
CA TYR A 71 8.78 2.34 17.60
C TYR A 71 9.74 1.64 16.64
N GLY A 72 10.74 2.36 16.14
CA GLY A 72 11.74 1.86 15.17
C GLY A 72 11.64 2.54 13.81
N GLY A 73 12.41 2.01 12.85
CA GLY A 73 12.45 2.47 11.47
C GLY A 73 11.47 1.67 10.60
N PHE A 74 10.75 2.35 9.71
CA PHE A 74 9.79 1.75 8.78
C PHE A 74 9.98 2.29 7.37
N THR A 75 9.61 1.48 6.39
CA THR A 75 9.58 1.91 4.98
C THR A 75 8.14 1.90 4.46
N ALA A 76 7.76 2.98 3.78
CA ALA A 76 6.47 3.06 3.09
C ALA A 76 6.70 3.31 1.60
N HIS A 77 6.17 2.43 0.75
CA HIS A 77 6.23 2.55 -0.70
C HIS A 77 4.96 3.20 -1.23
N GLY A 78 5.10 4.41 -1.72
CA GLY A 78 4.03 5.22 -2.28
C GLY A 78 3.38 6.18 -1.28
N ASP A 79 2.90 7.28 -1.81
CA ASP A 79 2.24 8.36 -1.07
C ASP A 79 1.03 7.83 -0.27
N GLN A 80 0.30 6.90 -0.84
CA GLN A 80 -0.90 6.34 -0.19
C GLN A 80 -0.54 5.46 1.01
N MET A 81 0.52 4.65 0.91
CA MET A 81 0.99 3.86 2.03
C MET A 81 1.59 4.73 3.13
N LEU A 82 2.33 5.79 2.77
CA LEU A 82 2.80 6.75 3.77
C LEU A 82 1.64 7.36 4.57
N ARG A 83 0.57 7.80 3.90
CA ARG A 83 -0.62 8.34 4.59
C ARG A 83 -1.24 7.33 5.54
N MET A 84 -1.32 6.07 5.13
CA MET A 84 -1.81 4.99 5.98
C MET A 84 -0.92 4.85 7.22
N ARG A 85 0.39 4.75 7.07
CA ARG A 85 1.34 4.60 8.19
C ARG A 85 1.34 5.80 9.14
N VAL A 86 1.25 7.01 8.63
CA VAL A 86 1.15 8.22 9.47
C VAL A 86 -0.14 8.21 10.29
N ASN A 87 -1.26 7.77 9.71
CA ASN A 87 -2.51 7.63 10.44
C ASN A 87 -2.44 6.52 11.52
N GLU A 88 -1.79 5.40 11.21
CA GLU A 88 -1.57 4.32 12.16
C GLU A 88 -0.66 4.76 13.32
N LEU A 89 0.37 5.55 13.05
CA LEU A 89 1.22 6.16 14.09
C LEU A 89 0.42 7.13 14.97
N ALA A 90 -0.45 7.94 14.38
CA ALA A 90 -1.32 8.84 15.14
C ALA A 90 -2.31 8.07 16.04
N ALA A 91 -2.91 6.99 15.52
CA ALA A 91 -3.77 6.10 16.27
C ALA A 91 -3.03 5.39 17.41
N LEU A 92 -1.83 4.88 17.15
CA LEU A 92 -0.98 4.25 18.16
C LEU A 92 -0.67 5.22 19.30
N TYR A 93 -0.30 6.46 18.98
CA TYR A 93 -0.05 7.50 19.98
C TYR A 93 -1.28 7.80 20.85
N GLN A 94 -2.48 7.86 20.24
CA GLN A 94 -3.72 8.01 21.00
C GLN A 94 -3.97 6.83 21.95
N LEU A 95 -3.79 5.61 21.46
CA LEU A 95 -3.95 4.40 22.27
C LEU A 95 -2.92 4.32 23.41
N GLU A 96 -1.72 4.85 23.22
CA GLU A 96 -0.72 4.96 24.29
C GLU A 96 -1.13 5.98 25.36
N LYS A 97 -1.66 7.13 24.97
CA LYS A 97 -2.18 8.11 25.92
C LYS A 97 -3.32 7.53 26.76
N ILE A 98 -4.19 6.73 26.15
CA ILE A 98 -5.25 6.01 26.85
C ILE A 98 -4.64 5.03 27.85
N ALA A 99 -3.73 4.16 27.39
CA ALA A 99 -3.10 3.14 28.23
C ALA A 99 -2.32 3.72 29.43
N ASN A 100 -1.75 4.91 29.28
CA ASN A 100 -0.98 5.61 30.30
C ASN A 100 -1.82 6.61 31.12
N SER A 101 -3.13 6.72 30.88
CA SER A 101 -3.99 7.62 31.65
C SER A 101 -4.28 7.08 33.03
N GLU A 102 -4.37 7.97 34.01
CA GLU A 102 -4.77 7.64 35.38
C GLU A 102 -6.15 6.99 35.40
N SER A 103 -7.09 7.50 34.59
CA SER A 103 -8.45 6.98 34.48
C SER A 103 -8.48 5.51 34.03
N TYR A 104 -7.65 5.14 33.04
CA TYR A 104 -7.54 3.76 32.58
C TYR A 104 -6.88 2.87 33.64
N GLY A 105 -5.80 3.36 34.28
CA GLY A 105 -5.12 2.67 35.36
C GLY A 105 -6.07 2.41 36.54
N LYS A 106 -6.88 3.40 36.94
CA LYS A 106 -7.89 3.24 37.96
C LYS A 106 -8.97 2.22 37.56
N ALA A 107 -9.48 2.28 36.35
CA ALA A 107 -10.48 1.32 35.87
C ALA A 107 -9.96 -0.13 35.88
N LEU A 108 -8.67 -0.35 35.57
CA LEU A 108 -8.04 -1.67 35.72
C LEU A 108 -7.91 -2.12 37.17
N LEU A 109 -7.54 -1.21 38.09
CA LEU A 109 -7.46 -1.51 39.53
C LEU A 109 -8.82 -1.85 40.11
N ASP A 110 -9.86 -1.09 39.77
CA ASP A 110 -11.25 -1.33 40.20
C ASP A 110 -11.74 -2.71 39.69
N ALA A 111 -11.23 -3.18 38.56
CA ALA A 111 -11.45 -4.52 38.03
C ALA A 111 -10.55 -5.61 38.64
N GLY A 112 -9.74 -5.29 39.63
CA GLY A 112 -8.81 -6.24 40.29
C GLY A 112 -7.54 -6.54 39.46
N LEU A 113 -7.21 -5.74 38.44
CA LEU A 113 -6.06 -5.93 37.60
C LEU A 113 -4.93 -4.96 37.92
N SER A 114 -3.67 -5.43 37.87
CA SER A 114 -2.52 -4.55 38.04
C SER A 114 -2.18 -3.82 36.75
N PRO A 115 -2.20 -2.48 36.73
CA PRO A 115 -1.85 -1.69 35.53
C PRO A 115 -0.44 -2.00 35.01
N PHE A 116 0.51 -2.32 35.89
CA PHE A 116 1.91 -2.62 35.53
C PHE A 116 2.11 -3.88 34.73
N ARG A 117 1.18 -4.84 34.73
CA ARG A 117 1.28 -6.04 33.89
C ARG A 117 1.00 -5.76 32.40
N TYR A 118 0.28 -4.69 32.10
CA TYR A 118 -0.19 -4.37 30.76
C TYR A 118 0.53 -3.18 30.11
N THR A 119 1.31 -2.39 30.86
CA THR A 119 2.12 -1.29 30.33
C THR A 119 3.58 -1.69 30.02
N GLY A 120 4.03 -2.86 30.47
CA GLY A 120 5.43 -3.25 30.43
C GLY A 120 5.86 -4.06 29.23
N ARG A 121 6.78 -3.51 28.52
CA ARG A 121 7.70 -3.93 27.45
C ARG A 121 7.30 -3.47 26.08
N LEU A 122 7.48 -2.19 25.84
CA LEU A 122 7.85 -1.69 24.51
C LEU A 122 9.19 -2.32 24.14
N ILE A 123 9.26 -2.82 22.94
CA ILE A 123 10.41 -3.47 22.32
C ILE A 123 11.65 -2.62 22.53
N THR A 124 12.60 -3.10 23.32
CA THR A 124 13.87 -2.41 23.61
C THR A 124 14.97 -2.75 22.59
N ASP A 125 14.65 -3.48 21.53
CA ASP A 125 15.65 -3.84 20.51
C ASP A 125 15.21 -3.40 19.09
N PRO A 126 15.72 -2.23 18.61
CA PRO A 126 15.37 -1.70 17.27
C PRO A 126 15.88 -2.57 16.11
N LYS A 127 16.86 -3.46 16.34
CA LYS A 127 17.45 -4.29 15.28
C LYS A 127 16.61 -5.52 14.91
N LYS A 128 15.78 -6.01 15.84
CA LYS A 128 14.86 -7.13 15.57
C LYS A 128 13.60 -6.75 14.79
N THR A 129 13.24 -5.48 14.79
CA THR A 129 11.96 -5.02 14.23
C THR A 129 11.91 -5.09 12.69
N VAL A 130 13.07 -5.08 12.02
CA VAL A 130 13.12 -5.12 10.53
C VAL A 130 12.89 -6.54 10.01
N ASP A 131 13.36 -7.57 10.71
CA ASP A 131 13.17 -8.97 10.29
C ASP A 131 11.81 -9.54 10.72
N ASP A 132 11.22 -9.03 11.81
CA ASP A 132 9.93 -9.49 12.32
C ASP A 132 8.71 -8.93 11.55
N THR A 133 8.88 -7.93 10.70
CA THR A 133 7.77 -7.37 9.90
C THR A 133 7.23 -8.39 8.88
N MET A 134 8.06 -9.34 8.43
CA MET A 134 7.62 -10.44 7.57
C MET A 134 7.00 -11.61 8.36
N SER A 135 7.32 -11.79 9.64
CA SER A 135 6.80 -12.89 10.47
C SER A 135 5.48 -12.57 11.16
N GLY A 136 5.16 -11.29 11.40
CA GLY A 136 3.95 -10.84 12.11
C GLY A 136 2.65 -11.24 11.41
N ILE A 137 2.60 -11.18 10.09
CA ILE A 137 1.43 -11.58 9.29
C ILE A 137 1.24 -13.10 9.34
N GLY A 138 2.34 -13.89 9.33
CA GLY A 138 2.30 -15.35 9.42
C GLY A 138 1.72 -15.85 10.75
N THR A 139 2.04 -15.20 11.86
CA THR A 139 1.53 -15.54 13.19
C THR A 139 0.05 -15.17 13.37
N MET A 140 -0.40 -14.09 12.76
CA MET A 140 -1.80 -13.66 12.81
C MET A 140 -2.72 -14.61 12.01
N PHE A 141 -2.33 -14.99 10.79
CA PHE A 141 -3.08 -15.98 10.01
C PHE A 141 -2.97 -17.41 10.59
N GLY A 142 -1.86 -17.76 11.20
CA GLY A 142 -1.72 -19.01 11.96
C GLY A 142 -2.69 -19.07 13.15
N ARG A 143 -2.90 -17.97 13.87
CA ARG A 143 -3.91 -17.87 14.94
C ARG A 143 -5.33 -17.92 14.40
N ILE A 144 -5.65 -17.21 13.32
CA ILE A 144 -6.98 -17.24 12.69
C ILE A 144 -7.32 -18.65 12.17
N SER A 145 -6.37 -19.39 11.59
CA SER A 145 -6.61 -20.74 11.10
C SER A 145 -6.74 -21.79 12.21
N SER A 146 -6.04 -21.60 13.35
CA SER A 146 -6.23 -22.46 14.53
C SER A 146 -7.57 -22.18 15.24
N ASP A 147 -8.03 -20.93 15.23
CA ASP A 147 -9.30 -20.52 15.84
C ASP A 147 -10.51 -21.06 15.03
N LEU A 148 -10.38 -21.17 13.70
CA LEU A 148 -11.43 -21.74 12.84
C LEU A 148 -11.64 -23.26 13.06
N SER A 149 -10.60 -23.98 13.44
CA SER A 149 -10.70 -25.43 13.70
C SER A 149 -11.36 -25.79 15.04
N ASN A 150 -11.55 -24.80 15.93
CA ASN A 150 -12.05 -24.99 17.30
C ASN A 150 -13.42 -24.34 17.59
N ILE A 151 -14.11 -23.78 16.59
CA ILE A 151 -15.45 -23.21 16.80
C ILE A 151 -16.47 -24.32 17.04
N GLY A 152 -16.91 -24.49 18.28
CA GLY A 152 -18.08 -25.32 18.58
C GLY A 152 -18.07 -26.14 19.85
N LYS A 153 -17.31 -25.79 20.91
CA LYS A 153 -17.35 -26.58 22.17
C LYS A 153 -17.52 -25.67 23.43
N THR A 154 -18.64 -25.84 24.04
CA THR A 154 -19.07 -25.63 25.44
C THR A 154 -18.99 -24.21 26.08
N PRO A 155 -20.07 -23.72 26.72
CA PRO A 155 -20.09 -22.44 27.49
C PRO A 155 -19.25 -22.58 28.76
N GLY A 156 -18.29 -21.69 28.94
CA GLY A 156 -17.39 -21.65 30.11
C GLY A 156 -15.91 -21.79 29.76
N ASP A 157 -15.55 -21.94 28.49
CA ASP A 157 -14.19 -22.13 27.99
C ASP A 157 -13.40 -20.81 27.82
N PRO A 158 -12.05 -20.87 27.90
CA PRO A 158 -11.14 -19.76 27.56
C PRO A 158 -11.42 -19.11 26.20
N ILE A 159 -12.10 -19.81 25.30
CA ILE A 159 -12.54 -19.38 23.97
C ILE A 159 -13.50 -18.19 24.00
N SER A 160 -14.39 -18.12 24.99
CA SER A 160 -15.34 -16.96 25.13
C SER A 160 -14.61 -15.66 25.46
N GLY A 161 -13.55 -15.73 26.27
CA GLY A 161 -12.65 -14.61 26.54
C GLY A 161 -11.89 -14.17 25.28
N LEU A 162 -11.41 -15.11 24.47
CA LEU A 162 -10.69 -14.84 23.23
C LEU A 162 -11.60 -14.18 22.19
N LEU A 163 -12.86 -14.63 22.06
CA LEU A 163 -13.85 -13.99 21.19
C LEU A 163 -14.17 -12.56 21.63
N GLY A 164 -14.25 -12.31 22.94
CA GLY A 164 -14.42 -10.98 23.52
C GLY A 164 -13.24 -10.05 23.18
N VAL A 165 -12.01 -10.56 23.29
CA VAL A 165 -10.78 -9.80 22.95
C VAL A 165 -10.77 -9.41 21.48
N THR A 166 -11.06 -10.33 20.56
CA THR A 166 -11.06 -10.04 19.13
C THR A 166 -12.18 -9.06 18.74
N ASP A 167 -13.35 -9.16 19.33
CA ASP A 167 -14.45 -8.22 19.13
C ASP A 167 -14.09 -6.82 19.64
N LEU A 168 -13.59 -6.71 20.87
CA LEU A 168 -13.18 -5.45 21.44
C LEU A 168 -12.05 -4.78 20.64
N ARG A 169 -11.09 -5.58 20.18
CA ARG A 169 -10.00 -5.11 19.31
C ARG A 169 -10.51 -4.50 18.01
N ARG A 170 -11.45 -5.15 17.31
CA ARG A 170 -12.06 -4.59 16.11
C ARG A 170 -12.77 -3.27 16.39
N LYS A 171 -13.55 -3.21 17.45
CA LYS A 171 -14.25 -1.99 17.88
C LYS A 171 -13.30 -0.86 18.24
N LEU A 172 -12.20 -1.14 18.95
CA LEU A 172 -11.16 -0.15 19.26
C LEU A 172 -10.48 0.36 17.98
N ALA A 173 -10.06 -0.54 17.11
CA ALA A 173 -9.42 -0.18 15.85
C ALA A 173 -10.32 0.72 14.98
N THR A 174 -11.60 0.37 14.87
CA THR A 174 -12.57 1.17 14.12
C THR A 174 -12.81 2.54 14.76
N LYS A 175 -12.80 2.62 16.10
CA LYS A 175 -12.92 3.89 16.84
C LYS A 175 -11.76 4.84 16.55
N VAL A 176 -10.53 4.32 16.46
CA VAL A 176 -9.35 5.11 16.05
C VAL A 176 -9.13 5.13 14.54
N LYS A 177 -10.09 4.64 13.75
CA LYS A 177 -10.16 4.70 12.29
C LYS A 177 -8.99 4.00 11.57
N VAL A 178 -8.57 2.86 12.07
CA VAL A 178 -7.55 2.00 11.47
C VAL A 178 -8.09 0.62 11.16
N ASP A 179 -7.41 -0.10 10.28
CA ASP A 179 -7.73 -1.50 9.98
C ASP A 179 -7.47 -2.36 11.22
N PRO A 180 -8.47 -3.12 11.73
CA PRO A 180 -8.26 -4.05 12.83
C PRO A 180 -7.28 -5.18 12.51
N TYR A 181 -7.00 -5.42 11.24
CA TYR A 181 -6.08 -6.44 10.74
C TYR A 181 -4.77 -5.82 10.21
N THR A 182 -4.39 -4.65 10.74
CA THR A 182 -3.18 -3.94 10.34
C THR A 182 -1.93 -4.83 10.42
N ASP A 183 -1.05 -4.68 9.43
CA ASP A 183 0.29 -5.27 9.41
C ASP A 183 1.34 -4.44 10.17
N PHE A 184 0.93 -3.28 10.72
CA PHE A 184 1.81 -2.42 11.51
C PHE A 184 1.96 -2.97 12.92
N SER A 185 2.99 -3.77 13.15
CA SER A 185 3.20 -4.53 14.39
C SER A 185 3.07 -3.71 15.69
N PRO A 186 3.57 -2.46 15.82
CA PRO A 186 3.38 -1.71 17.06
C PRO A 186 1.91 -1.39 17.37
N LEU A 187 1.13 -1.06 16.32
CA LEU A 187 -0.31 -0.79 16.46
C LEU A 187 -1.09 -2.06 16.76
N ASP A 188 -0.79 -3.15 16.05
CA ASP A 188 -1.38 -4.47 16.26
C ASP A 188 -1.20 -4.93 17.72
N ALA A 189 0.03 -4.87 18.21
CA ALA A 189 0.36 -5.23 19.58
C ALA A 189 -0.35 -4.34 20.63
N LYS A 190 -0.48 -3.03 20.36
CA LYS A 190 -1.16 -2.10 21.26
C LYS A 190 -2.67 -2.36 21.31
N LEU A 191 -3.29 -2.55 20.14
CA LEU A 191 -4.72 -2.89 20.06
C LEU A 191 -5.03 -4.18 20.80
N SER A 192 -4.21 -5.22 20.60
CA SER A 192 -4.38 -6.52 21.27
C SER A 192 -4.26 -6.41 22.79
N ARG A 193 -3.21 -5.75 23.29
CA ARG A 193 -3.00 -5.56 24.74
C ARG A 193 -4.12 -4.76 25.41
N LEU A 194 -4.59 -3.70 24.76
CA LEU A 194 -5.70 -2.91 25.29
C LEU A 194 -7.00 -3.72 25.32
N ALA A 195 -7.26 -4.52 24.29
CA ALA A 195 -8.43 -5.39 24.24
C ALA A 195 -8.37 -6.49 25.30
N GLU A 196 -7.22 -7.13 25.48
CA GLU A 196 -6.99 -8.15 26.51
C GLU A 196 -7.21 -7.58 27.92
N ALA A 197 -6.59 -6.44 28.22
CA ALA A 197 -6.74 -5.78 29.52
C ALA A 197 -8.18 -5.34 29.77
N ALA A 198 -8.85 -4.79 28.76
CA ALA A 198 -10.22 -4.34 28.89
C ALA A 198 -11.21 -5.50 29.10
N VAL A 199 -11.04 -6.61 28.36
CA VAL A 199 -11.87 -7.83 28.56
C VAL A 199 -11.65 -8.42 29.95
N ALA A 200 -10.39 -8.54 30.39
CA ALA A 200 -10.06 -9.03 31.70
C ALA A 200 -10.65 -8.13 32.83
N GLY A 201 -10.74 -6.82 32.57
CA GLY A 201 -11.32 -5.83 33.50
C GLY A 201 -12.83 -5.63 33.34
N GLY A 202 -13.51 -6.36 32.47
CA GLY A 202 -14.93 -6.14 32.18
C GLY A 202 -15.26 -4.76 31.62
N LEU A 203 -14.25 -4.10 30.95
CA LEU A 203 -14.41 -2.77 30.41
C LEU A 203 -15.01 -2.81 29.01
N THR A 204 -15.88 -1.85 28.71
CA THR A 204 -16.40 -1.63 27.35
C THR A 204 -15.48 -0.73 26.54
N VAL A 205 -15.62 -0.75 25.20
CA VAL A 205 -14.92 0.19 24.29
C VAL A 205 -15.14 1.64 24.74
N SER A 206 -16.38 1.99 25.11
CA SER A 206 -16.71 3.34 25.55
C SER A 206 -15.95 3.72 26.82
N ALA A 207 -15.83 2.81 27.78
CA ALA A 207 -15.06 3.04 29.01
C ALA A 207 -13.56 3.24 28.71
N VAL A 208 -12.99 2.43 27.83
CA VAL A 208 -11.60 2.57 27.37
C VAL A 208 -11.39 3.92 26.68
N MET A 209 -12.30 4.32 25.78
CA MET A 209 -12.18 5.57 25.04
C MET A 209 -12.46 6.83 25.88
N MET A 210 -13.30 6.75 26.90
CA MET A 210 -13.52 7.86 27.86
C MET A 210 -12.27 8.14 28.71
N ALA A 211 -11.38 7.17 28.86
CA ALA A 211 -10.10 7.39 29.53
C ALA A 211 -9.12 8.22 28.68
N ALA A 212 -9.46 8.52 27.41
CA ALA A 212 -8.63 9.36 26.56
C ALA A 212 -8.61 10.82 27.08
N PRO A 213 -7.43 11.46 27.16
CA PRO A 213 -7.34 12.88 27.46
C PRO A 213 -8.12 13.69 26.42
N THR A 214 -8.91 14.68 26.86
CA THR A 214 -9.81 15.48 26.01
C THR A 214 -9.14 16.22 24.86
N HIS A 215 -7.82 16.38 24.88
CA HIS A 215 -7.02 17.04 23.86
C HIS A 215 -6.31 16.08 22.89
N ALA A 216 -6.58 14.76 22.96
CA ALA A 216 -5.90 13.75 22.14
C ALA A 216 -6.52 13.54 20.75
N VAL A 217 -7.57 14.28 20.41
CA VAL A 217 -8.26 14.13 19.12
C VAL A 217 -7.53 14.92 18.04
N GLY A 218 -6.36 14.44 17.60
CA GLY A 218 -5.82 14.80 16.31
C GLY A 218 -6.74 14.28 15.20
N ILE A 219 -6.82 14.98 14.07
CA ILE A 219 -7.60 14.54 12.92
C ILE A 219 -6.95 13.29 12.33
N VAL A 220 -7.40 12.12 12.77
CA VAL A 220 -7.02 10.85 12.14
C VAL A 220 -7.86 10.73 10.87
N VAL A 221 -7.22 10.90 9.72
CA VAL A 221 -7.87 10.62 8.44
C VAL A 221 -8.09 9.11 8.34
N SER A 222 -9.32 8.68 8.09
CA SER A 222 -9.65 7.25 8.08
C SER A 222 -8.86 6.49 7.00
N ASN A 223 -8.20 5.41 7.38
CA ASN A 223 -7.63 4.43 6.48
C ASN A 223 -8.67 3.42 5.98
N LEU A 224 -9.80 3.35 6.67
CA LEU A 224 -10.95 2.56 6.22
C LEU A 224 -11.67 3.33 5.11
N SER A 225 -12.01 2.65 4.04
CA SER A 225 -12.77 3.24 2.93
C SER A 225 -14.23 3.40 3.34
N THR A 226 -14.56 4.53 3.99
CA THR A 226 -15.92 4.81 4.47
C THR A 226 -16.92 5.04 3.33
N ALA A 227 -16.43 5.35 2.12
CA ALA A 227 -17.27 5.54 0.94
C ALA A 227 -17.54 4.24 0.15
N SER A 228 -16.86 3.14 0.49
CA SER A 228 -17.07 1.86 -0.16
C SER A 228 -18.05 0.99 0.64
N THR A 229 -18.94 0.33 -0.08
CA THR A 229 -19.89 -0.63 0.49
C THR A 229 -19.72 -1.98 -0.18
N ILE A 230 -19.96 -3.05 0.57
CA ILE A 230 -20.13 -4.40 0.08
C ILE A 230 -21.49 -4.88 0.54
N GLU A 231 -22.36 -5.30 -0.39
CA GLU A 231 -23.75 -5.69 -0.12
C GLU A 231 -24.56 -4.63 0.65
N GLY A 232 -24.28 -3.34 0.41
CA GLY A 232 -24.92 -2.23 1.12
C GLY A 232 -24.35 -1.93 2.49
N VAL A 233 -23.45 -2.75 3.04
CA VAL A 233 -22.77 -2.51 4.32
C VAL A 233 -21.50 -1.70 4.08
N ARG A 234 -21.26 -0.69 4.89
CA ARG A 234 -20.04 0.12 4.82
C ARG A 234 -18.83 -0.69 5.30
N ILE A 235 -17.68 -0.44 4.70
CA ILE A 235 -16.44 -1.17 5.04
C ILE A 235 -16.03 -0.96 6.50
N ASP A 236 -16.25 0.21 7.07
CA ASP A 236 -15.94 0.47 8.48
C ASP A 236 -16.90 -0.28 9.44
N GLU A 237 -18.16 -0.45 9.07
CA GLU A 237 -19.13 -1.28 9.81
C GLU A 237 -18.76 -2.76 9.68
N LEU A 238 -18.40 -3.20 8.47
CA LEU A 238 -17.91 -4.55 8.22
C LEU A 238 -16.69 -4.88 9.11
N ALA A 239 -15.70 -3.97 9.14
CA ALA A 239 -14.49 -4.11 9.94
C ALA A 239 -14.77 -4.16 11.45
N ARG A 240 -15.81 -3.44 11.92
CA ARG A 240 -16.21 -3.41 13.31
C ARG A 240 -16.95 -4.67 13.75
N ASP A 241 -17.92 -5.11 12.95
CA ASP A 241 -18.95 -6.05 13.36
C ASP A 241 -18.68 -7.49 12.89
N GLN A 242 -17.89 -7.67 11.83
CA GLN A 242 -17.62 -8.99 11.23
C GLN A 242 -16.24 -9.51 11.61
N THR A 243 -16.14 -10.82 11.81
CA THR A 243 -14.85 -11.50 11.99
C THR A 243 -14.08 -11.58 10.66
N ALA A 244 -12.76 -11.83 10.72
CA ALA A 244 -11.96 -12.03 9.52
C ALA A 244 -12.52 -13.15 8.61
N ALA A 245 -13.00 -14.25 9.20
CA ALA A 245 -13.61 -15.36 8.47
C ALA A 245 -14.88 -14.92 7.72
N GLN A 246 -15.78 -14.21 8.39
CA GLN A 246 -16.99 -13.69 7.76
C GLN A 246 -16.68 -12.71 6.63
N ILE A 247 -15.69 -11.84 6.81
CA ILE A 247 -15.23 -10.91 5.77
C ILE A 247 -14.66 -11.69 4.57
N LEU A 248 -13.86 -12.74 4.82
CA LEU A 248 -13.31 -13.57 3.74
C LEU A 248 -14.41 -14.33 2.99
N ASP A 249 -15.46 -14.80 3.66
CA ASP A 249 -16.60 -15.44 3.01
C ASP A 249 -17.40 -14.47 2.14
N LEU A 250 -17.64 -13.24 2.61
CA LEU A 250 -18.24 -12.18 1.80
C LEU A 250 -17.38 -11.85 0.57
N ASN A 251 -16.06 -11.74 0.77
CA ASN A 251 -15.13 -11.50 -0.33
C ASN A 251 -15.17 -12.65 -1.35
N ARG A 252 -15.20 -13.91 -0.88
CA ARG A 252 -15.31 -15.09 -1.75
C ARG A 252 -16.56 -15.05 -2.62
N GLN A 253 -17.71 -14.73 -2.03
CA GLN A 253 -18.98 -14.61 -2.77
C GLN A 253 -18.88 -13.53 -3.86
N LYS A 254 -18.34 -12.36 -3.52
CA LYS A 254 -18.19 -11.25 -4.47
C LYS A 254 -17.21 -11.56 -5.59
N LEU A 255 -16.08 -12.15 -5.28
CA LEU A 255 -15.05 -12.49 -6.28
C LEU A 255 -15.56 -13.59 -7.22
N ARG A 256 -16.31 -14.59 -6.73
CA ARG A 256 -16.94 -15.64 -7.55
C ARG A 256 -18.00 -15.08 -8.51
N ALA A 257 -18.63 -13.96 -8.18
CA ALA A 257 -19.55 -13.29 -9.10
C ALA A 257 -18.81 -12.57 -10.26
N MET A 258 -17.48 -12.37 -10.15
CA MET A 258 -16.67 -11.67 -11.16
C MET A 258 -15.91 -12.63 -12.09
N THR A 259 -15.73 -13.89 -11.69
CA THR A 259 -15.00 -14.89 -12.47
C THR A 259 -15.49 -16.30 -12.17
N ALA A 260 -15.52 -17.15 -13.18
CA ALA A 260 -15.81 -18.58 -13.02
C ALA A 260 -14.57 -19.38 -12.54
N ASP A 261 -13.40 -18.78 -12.51
CA ASP A 261 -12.15 -19.41 -12.08
C ASP A 261 -12.09 -19.41 -10.54
N ASN A 262 -12.50 -20.52 -9.94
CA ASN A 262 -12.49 -20.69 -8.49
C ASN A 262 -11.07 -20.77 -7.92
N ASP A 263 -10.10 -21.31 -8.66
CA ASP A 263 -8.71 -21.42 -8.20
C ASP A 263 -8.08 -20.02 -8.10
N LEU A 264 -8.39 -19.13 -9.03
CA LEU A 264 -8.00 -17.73 -8.96
C LEU A 264 -8.57 -17.03 -7.73
N VAL A 265 -9.84 -17.27 -7.42
CA VAL A 265 -10.49 -16.67 -6.23
C VAL A 265 -9.81 -17.16 -4.96
N GLU A 266 -9.59 -18.44 -4.80
CA GLU A 266 -8.94 -19.00 -3.60
C GLU A 266 -7.47 -18.55 -3.52
N ALA A 267 -6.72 -18.52 -4.63
CA ALA A 267 -5.35 -18.00 -4.66
C ALA A 267 -5.28 -16.53 -4.17
N LEU A 268 -6.26 -15.72 -4.56
CA LEU A 268 -6.34 -14.33 -4.11
C LEU A 268 -6.67 -14.23 -2.62
N LEU A 269 -7.63 -15.03 -2.12
CA LEU A 269 -8.07 -15.01 -0.72
C LEU A 269 -7.00 -15.50 0.26
N VAL A 270 -6.13 -16.44 -0.16
CA VAL A 270 -5.02 -16.93 0.68
C VAL A 270 -3.75 -16.06 0.57
N ASN A 271 -3.76 -15.03 -0.28
CA ASN A 271 -2.61 -14.14 -0.42
C ASN A 271 -2.47 -13.26 0.82
N ARG A 272 -1.47 -13.58 1.65
CA ARG A 272 -1.20 -12.96 2.96
C ARG A 272 -0.75 -11.49 2.89
N ASN A 273 -0.46 -10.98 1.70
CA ASN A 273 -0.11 -9.58 1.52
C ASN A 273 -1.32 -8.63 1.61
N TYR A 274 -2.54 -9.16 1.49
CA TYR A 274 -3.78 -8.41 1.72
C TYR A 274 -4.31 -8.65 3.12
N THR A 275 -4.78 -7.59 3.79
CA THR A 275 -5.65 -7.78 4.95
C THR A 275 -7.07 -8.18 4.48
N PRO A 276 -7.90 -8.80 5.34
CA PRO A 276 -9.30 -9.05 4.99
C PRO A 276 -10.04 -7.79 4.51
N ILE A 277 -9.72 -6.63 5.09
CA ILE A 277 -10.30 -5.33 4.71
C ILE A 277 -9.75 -4.83 3.38
N ASP A 278 -8.46 -5.00 3.08
CA ASP A 278 -7.94 -4.65 1.75
C ASP A 278 -8.66 -5.42 0.65
N MET A 279 -8.88 -6.71 0.89
CA MET A 279 -9.60 -7.56 -0.04
C MET A 279 -11.06 -7.13 -0.19
N ALA A 280 -11.73 -6.79 0.92
CA ALA A 280 -13.11 -6.29 0.89
C ALA A 280 -13.22 -4.98 0.09
N VAL A 281 -12.29 -4.04 0.29
CA VAL A 281 -12.25 -2.78 -0.46
C VAL A 281 -11.98 -3.02 -1.94
N LEU A 282 -11.03 -3.91 -2.28
CA LEU A 282 -10.72 -4.27 -3.66
C LEU A 282 -11.93 -4.92 -4.34
N ALA A 283 -12.54 -5.92 -3.70
CA ALA A 283 -13.71 -6.61 -4.21
C ALA A 283 -14.90 -5.64 -4.39
N ALA A 284 -15.18 -4.81 -3.37
CA ALA A 284 -16.23 -3.80 -3.45
C ALA A 284 -15.99 -2.78 -4.56
N ALA A 285 -14.75 -2.34 -4.77
CA ALA A 285 -14.42 -1.39 -5.83
C ALA A 285 -14.67 -1.98 -7.22
N LEU A 286 -14.28 -3.24 -7.46
CA LEU A 286 -14.51 -3.93 -8.73
C LEU A 286 -16.00 -4.24 -8.94
N ASP A 287 -16.73 -4.62 -7.89
CA ASP A 287 -18.17 -4.89 -7.94
C ASP A 287 -18.97 -3.63 -8.29
N ASN A 288 -18.58 -2.48 -7.76
CA ASN A 288 -19.21 -1.19 -8.01
C ASN A 288 -18.82 -0.54 -9.37
N MET A 289 -18.46 -1.36 -10.37
CA MET A 289 -18.26 -0.93 -11.75
C MET A 289 -19.21 -1.70 -12.70
N PRO A 290 -20.53 -1.38 -12.70
CA PRO A 290 -21.51 -2.12 -13.47
C PRO A 290 -21.23 -2.01 -14.98
N GLY A 291 -21.41 -3.14 -15.71
CA GLY A 291 -21.21 -3.20 -17.16
C GLY A 291 -19.75 -3.18 -17.62
N VAL A 292 -18.80 -3.29 -16.70
CA VAL A 292 -17.37 -3.47 -17.05
C VAL A 292 -17.07 -4.96 -17.07
N GLU A 293 -16.61 -5.47 -18.21
CA GLU A 293 -16.32 -6.89 -18.44
C GLU A 293 -14.88 -7.25 -18.06
N ASP A 294 -14.55 -8.54 -18.08
CA ASP A 294 -13.20 -9.11 -17.93
C ASP A 294 -12.48 -8.72 -16.61
N ARG A 295 -13.22 -8.60 -15.50
CA ARG A 295 -12.65 -8.28 -14.17
C ARG A 295 -11.61 -9.31 -13.71
N ALA A 296 -11.66 -10.54 -14.22
CA ALA A 296 -10.67 -11.59 -13.97
C ALA A 296 -9.24 -11.13 -14.29
N VAL A 297 -9.04 -10.26 -15.28
CA VAL A 297 -7.72 -9.69 -15.61
C VAL A 297 -7.12 -8.92 -14.43
N PHE A 298 -7.94 -8.16 -13.72
CA PHE A 298 -7.49 -7.45 -12.51
C PHE A 298 -7.18 -8.43 -11.40
N LEU A 299 -8.07 -9.42 -11.18
CA LEU A 299 -7.92 -10.42 -10.14
C LEU A 299 -6.67 -11.28 -10.34
N GLN A 300 -6.36 -11.67 -11.58
CA GLN A 300 -5.13 -12.42 -11.93
C GLN A 300 -3.88 -11.65 -11.50
N ARG A 301 -3.80 -10.35 -11.80
CA ARG A 301 -2.67 -9.54 -11.36
C ARG A 301 -2.63 -9.39 -9.84
N ALA A 302 -3.77 -9.17 -9.21
CA ALA A 302 -3.86 -9.03 -7.75
C ALA A 302 -3.44 -10.33 -7.01
N ALA A 303 -3.75 -11.51 -7.55
CA ALA A 303 -3.35 -12.79 -6.97
C ALA A 303 -1.83 -13.04 -7.02
N GLN A 304 -1.13 -12.48 -8.01
CA GLN A 304 0.31 -12.63 -8.20
C GLN A 304 1.17 -11.68 -7.35
N ILE A 305 0.57 -10.83 -6.54
CA ILE A 305 1.28 -9.86 -5.72
C ILE A 305 1.99 -10.56 -4.55
N ASP A 306 3.26 -10.23 -4.36
CA ASP A 306 4.18 -10.87 -3.42
C ASP A 306 4.63 -9.96 -2.26
N THR A 307 4.23 -8.69 -2.26
CA THR A 307 4.57 -7.75 -1.20
C THR A 307 3.35 -6.99 -0.68
N ARG A 308 3.42 -6.60 0.59
CA ARG A 308 2.37 -5.78 1.25
C ARG A 308 2.15 -4.44 0.53
N SER A 309 3.23 -3.81 0.10
CA SER A 309 3.17 -2.51 -0.58
C SER A 309 2.43 -2.60 -1.92
N LEU A 310 2.70 -3.66 -2.69
CA LEU A 310 2.01 -3.90 -3.96
C LEU A 310 0.56 -4.34 -3.75
N ALA A 311 0.25 -5.09 -2.68
CA ALA A 311 -1.13 -5.43 -2.33
C ALA A 311 -1.95 -4.16 -2.02
N TYR A 312 -1.38 -3.26 -1.22
CA TYR A 312 -2.02 -1.97 -0.95
C TYR A 312 -2.12 -1.09 -2.22
N PHE A 313 -1.12 -1.11 -3.09
CA PHE A 313 -1.18 -0.46 -4.40
C PHE A 313 -2.36 -1.00 -5.23
N MET A 314 -2.54 -2.31 -5.32
CA MET A 314 -3.65 -2.93 -6.08
C MET A 314 -5.02 -2.56 -5.48
N ARG A 315 -5.16 -2.55 -4.16
CA ARG A 315 -6.36 -2.03 -3.49
C ARG A 315 -6.65 -0.59 -3.93
N ARG A 316 -5.66 0.30 -3.82
CA ARG A 316 -5.83 1.72 -4.20
C ARG A 316 -6.08 1.90 -5.69
N HIS A 317 -5.50 1.04 -6.53
CA HIS A 317 -5.77 1.00 -7.96
C HIS A 317 -7.25 0.67 -8.25
N ALA A 318 -7.81 -0.36 -7.60
CA ALA A 318 -9.22 -0.70 -7.75
C ALA A 318 -10.15 0.46 -7.32
N GLU A 319 -9.87 1.11 -6.18
CA GLU A 319 -10.63 2.28 -5.72
C GLU A 319 -10.56 3.44 -6.71
N MET A 320 -9.38 3.70 -7.28
CA MET A 320 -9.17 4.76 -8.26
C MET A 320 -9.94 4.50 -9.57
N LEU A 321 -9.94 3.25 -10.05
CA LEU A 321 -10.72 2.82 -11.21
C LEU A 321 -12.23 3.01 -10.96
N LYS A 322 -12.74 2.53 -9.83
CA LYS A 322 -14.16 2.70 -9.44
C LYS A 322 -14.54 4.18 -9.40
N ASN A 323 -13.73 5.03 -8.78
CA ASN A 323 -13.99 6.46 -8.70
C ASN A 323 -13.94 7.13 -10.08
N HIS A 324 -13.08 6.65 -10.96
CA HIS A 324 -13.00 7.15 -12.34
C HIS A 324 -14.24 6.75 -13.17
N GLN A 325 -14.69 5.50 -13.03
CA GLN A 325 -15.91 4.99 -13.66
C GLN A 325 -17.14 5.79 -13.19
N SER A 326 -17.27 6.03 -11.88
CA SER A 326 -18.39 6.79 -11.32
C SER A 326 -18.42 8.27 -11.75
N ARG A 327 -17.28 8.81 -12.21
CA ARG A 327 -17.16 10.16 -12.81
C ARG A 327 -17.32 10.17 -14.34
N GLY A 328 -17.76 9.07 -14.93
CA GLY A 328 -18.06 9.00 -16.36
C GLY A 328 -16.93 8.51 -17.26
N ALA A 329 -15.96 7.74 -16.74
CA ALA A 329 -14.85 7.19 -17.54
C ALA A 329 -15.31 6.22 -18.65
N ALA A 330 -16.54 5.73 -18.60
CA ALA A 330 -17.16 4.85 -19.60
C ALA A 330 -16.30 3.59 -19.94
N PHE A 331 -15.74 2.93 -18.92
CA PHE A 331 -15.05 1.66 -19.10
C PHE A 331 -15.99 0.59 -19.68
N ALA A 332 -15.49 -0.20 -20.65
CA ALA A 332 -16.21 -1.33 -21.22
C ALA A 332 -15.66 -2.65 -20.67
N ARG A 333 -14.34 -2.83 -20.64
CA ARG A 333 -13.71 -4.06 -20.18
C ARG A 333 -12.29 -3.84 -19.70
N PHE A 334 -11.79 -4.80 -18.93
CA PHE A 334 -10.37 -4.90 -18.60
C PHE A 334 -9.59 -5.57 -19.72
N VAL A 335 -8.30 -5.22 -19.84
CA VAL A 335 -7.32 -5.87 -20.71
C VAL A 335 -5.99 -5.95 -19.99
N SER A 336 -5.23 -7.00 -20.27
CA SER A 336 -3.87 -7.15 -19.78
C SER A 336 -2.89 -6.55 -20.76
N LEU A 337 -2.09 -5.57 -20.33
CA LEU A 337 -0.96 -5.06 -21.10
C LEU A 337 0.31 -5.29 -20.29
N GLY A 338 1.24 -6.08 -20.81
CA GLY A 338 2.46 -6.45 -20.10
C GLY A 338 2.21 -7.11 -18.73
N GLY A 339 1.07 -7.79 -18.56
CA GLY A 339 0.67 -8.38 -17.29
C GLY A 339 0.00 -7.42 -16.30
N TYR A 340 -0.24 -6.16 -16.69
CA TYR A 340 -0.92 -5.16 -15.85
C TYR A 340 -2.34 -4.89 -16.35
N PRO A 341 -3.32 -4.66 -15.44
CA PRO A 341 -4.69 -4.37 -15.82
C PRO A 341 -4.84 -2.91 -16.31
N PHE A 342 -5.33 -2.78 -17.53
CA PHE A 342 -5.79 -1.54 -18.15
C PHE A 342 -7.27 -1.67 -18.48
N ASN A 343 -7.91 -0.58 -18.92
CA ASN A 343 -9.30 -0.59 -19.34
C ASN A 343 -9.43 -0.13 -20.79
N VAL A 344 -10.28 -0.79 -21.54
CA VAL A 344 -10.80 -0.28 -22.81
C VAL A 344 -12.08 0.48 -22.50
N THR A 345 -12.18 1.70 -23.00
CA THR A 345 -13.38 2.51 -22.91
C THR A 345 -14.36 2.16 -24.02
N ARG A 346 -15.64 2.55 -23.91
CA ARG A 346 -16.67 2.24 -24.91
C ARG A 346 -16.37 2.83 -26.29
N ASP A 347 -15.59 3.91 -26.37
CA ASP A 347 -15.11 4.52 -27.61
C ASP A 347 -13.79 3.91 -28.13
N GLY A 348 -13.33 2.80 -27.54
CA GLY A 348 -12.18 2.00 -27.99
C GLY A 348 -10.81 2.51 -27.58
N ARG A 349 -10.70 3.58 -26.77
CA ARG A 349 -9.43 4.04 -26.21
C ARG A 349 -8.98 3.11 -25.09
N ILE A 350 -7.67 3.01 -24.89
CA ILE A 350 -7.09 2.30 -23.74
C ILE A 350 -6.76 3.33 -22.66
N LEU A 351 -7.21 3.06 -21.45
CA LEU A 351 -7.02 3.94 -20.30
C LEU A 351 -6.40 3.16 -19.15
N GLY A 352 -5.21 3.58 -18.69
CA GLY A 352 -4.62 3.19 -17.42
C GLY A 352 -4.84 4.29 -16.40
N VAL A 353 -5.40 3.96 -15.24
CA VAL A 353 -5.62 4.91 -14.13
C VAL A 353 -4.96 4.32 -12.90
N MET A 354 -3.77 4.79 -12.55
CA MET A 354 -2.91 4.10 -11.59
C MET A 354 -2.40 5.05 -10.49
N PRO A 355 -2.29 4.58 -9.24
CA PRO A 355 -1.77 5.38 -8.12
C PRO A 355 -0.22 5.45 -8.14
N ILE A 356 0.34 5.95 -9.24
CA ILE A 356 1.78 6.12 -9.46
C ILE A 356 2.18 7.52 -9.00
N ASP A 357 3.18 7.62 -8.13
CA ASP A 357 3.63 8.90 -7.54
C ASP A 357 4.69 9.60 -8.39
N ALA A 358 5.61 8.82 -9.00
CA ALA A 358 6.85 9.35 -9.57
C ALA A 358 7.32 8.48 -10.74
N LEU A 359 6.69 8.64 -11.91
CA LEU A 359 7.02 7.85 -13.08
C LEU A 359 8.34 8.32 -13.69
N ALA A 360 9.33 7.43 -13.73
CA ALA A 360 10.63 7.68 -14.34
C ALA A 360 10.95 6.60 -15.40
N TRP A 361 11.75 6.96 -16.39
CA TRP A 361 12.16 6.07 -17.47
C TRP A 361 13.42 5.28 -17.08
N THR A 362 13.33 4.52 -15.97
CA THR A 362 14.38 3.56 -15.59
C THR A 362 14.37 2.38 -16.53
N GLU A 363 15.43 1.57 -16.54
CA GLU A 363 15.52 0.39 -17.40
C GLU A 363 14.33 -0.55 -17.20
N THR A 364 14.07 -0.96 -15.97
CA THR A 364 12.95 -1.85 -15.62
C THR A 364 11.60 -1.28 -16.05
N ILE A 365 11.36 0.01 -15.78
CA ILE A 365 10.08 0.65 -16.12
C ILE A 365 9.92 0.80 -17.63
N ALA A 366 11.00 1.12 -18.35
CA ALA A 366 11.00 1.23 -19.80
C ALA A 366 10.63 -0.10 -20.46
N ASP A 367 11.18 -1.22 -19.98
CA ASP A 367 10.90 -2.55 -20.54
C ASP A 367 9.45 -2.97 -20.32
N VAL A 368 8.92 -2.72 -19.13
CA VAL A 368 7.48 -2.94 -18.84
C VAL A 368 6.61 -2.09 -19.75
N LEU A 369 6.88 -0.79 -19.87
CA LEU A 369 6.05 0.11 -20.68
C LEU A 369 6.14 -0.18 -22.18
N ARG A 370 7.30 -0.61 -22.69
CA ARG A 370 7.46 -1.09 -24.08
C ARG A 370 6.64 -2.35 -24.33
N THR A 371 6.64 -3.29 -23.39
CA THR A 371 5.81 -4.51 -23.46
C THR A 371 4.32 -4.15 -23.45
N CYS A 372 3.90 -3.27 -22.54
CA CYS A 372 2.52 -2.76 -22.52
C CYS A 372 2.14 -2.08 -23.84
N ALA A 373 3.05 -1.30 -24.45
CA ALA A 373 2.79 -0.64 -25.74
C ALA A 373 2.69 -1.64 -26.91
N ALA A 374 3.47 -2.72 -26.89
CA ALA A 374 3.35 -3.79 -27.86
C ALA A 374 1.99 -4.51 -27.77
N ASP A 375 1.53 -4.79 -26.56
CA ASP A 375 0.22 -5.42 -26.32
C ASP A 375 -0.94 -4.48 -26.66
N ALA A 376 -0.82 -3.19 -26.35
CA ALA A 376 -1.84 -2.19 -26.69
C ALA A 376 -2.14 -2.15 -28.21
N ARG A 377 -1.12 -2.36 -29.05
CA ARG A 377 -1.29 -2.42 -30.52
C ARG A 377 -2.12 -3.61 -30.98
N LYS A 378 -2.18 -4.69 -30.18
CA LYS A 378 -3.00 -5.89 -30.46
C LYS A 378 -4.45 -5.71 -30.00
N VAL A 379 -4.67 -4.89 -28.97
CA VAL A 379 -5.95 -4.73 -28.31
C VAL A 379 -6.85 -3.68 -28.97
N SER A 380 -6.27 -2.59 -29.47
CA SER A 380 -7.05 -1.48 -30.02
C SER A 380 -6.48 -0.98 -31.37
N ALA A 381 -7.37 -0.84 -32.33
CA ALA A 381 -7.05 -0.26 -33.64
C ALA A 381 -6.67 1.23 -33.54
N THR A 382 -7.23 1.95 -32.57
CA THR A 382 -6.95 3.39 -32.37
C THR A 382 -5.55 3.64 -31.83
N ARG A 383 -4.90 2.63 -31.21
CA ARG A 383 -3.57 2.71 -30.59
C ARG A 383 -3.40 3.87 -29.60
N GLN A 384 -4.49 4.49 -29.19
CA GLN A 384 -4.45 5.60 -28.25
C GLN A 384 -4.47 5.04 -26.83
N VAL A 385 -3.38 5.25 -26.10
CA VAL A 385 -3.26 4.90 -24.69
C VAL A 385 -3.13 6.18 -23.89
N GLU A 386 -4.00 6.34 -22.90
CA GLU A 386 -3.89 7.40 -21.91
C GLU A 386 -3.53 6.78 -20.55
N LEU A 387 -2.43 7.22 -19.96
CA LEU A 387 -2.01 6.83 -18.62
C LEU A 387 -2.24 8.00 -17.66
N ARG A 388 -3.15 7.82 -16.72
CA ARG A 388 -3.46 8.77 -15.66
C ARG A 388 -2.78 8.33 -14.37
N ILE A 389 -1.96 9.21 -13.81
CA ILE A 389 -1.19 8.94 -12.60
C ILE A 389 -1.50 9.97 -11.51
N THR A 390 -1.39 9.57 -10.25
CA THR A 390 -1.64 10.45 -9.10
C THR A 390 -0.54 11.51 -8.89
N GLY A 391 0.67 11.18 -9.24
CA GLY A 391 1.83 12.06 -9.14
C GLY A 391 2.29 12.63 -10.48
N THR A 392 3.60 12.66 -10.68
CA THR A 392 4.23 13.27 -11.85
C THR A 392 5.14 12.29 -12.59
N ALA A 393 5.36 12.55 -13.87
CA ALA A 393 6.33 11.85 -14.70
C ALA A 393 7.53 12.74 -15.01
N THR A 394 8.71 12.14 -15.08
CA THR A 394 9.91 12.87 -15.50
C THR A 394 9.77 13.40 -16.93
N PRO A 395 10.49 14.46 -17.30
CA PRO A 395 10.50 14.94 -18.70
C PRO A 395 10.91 13.86 -19.68
N ARG A 396 11.79 12.93 -19.27
CA ARG A 396 12.21 11.82 -20.11
C ARG A 396 11.08 10.80 -20.27
N ALA A 397 10.48 10.33 -19.17
CA ALA A 397 9.36 9.39 -19.22
C ALA A 397 8.22 9.90 -20.12
N LYS A 398 7.90 11.21 -20.03
CA LYS A 398 6.89 11.84 -20.90
C LYS A 398 7.27 11.80 -22.39
N ARG A 399 8.53 12.09 -22.73
CA ARG A 399 8.99 12.02 -24.13
C ARG A 399 8.95 10.59 -24.69
N GLU A 400 9.46 9.64 -23.93
CA GLU A 400 9.51 8.24 -24.34
C GLU A 400 8.10 7.64 -24.50
N LEU A 401 7.21 7.91 -23.55
CA LEU A 401 5.80 7.49 -23.64
C LEU A 401 5.09 8.13 -24.83
N LYS A 402 5.34 9.41 -25.11
CA LYS A 402 4.81 10.07 -26.29
C LYS A 402 5.32 9.41 -27.58
N ALA A 403 6.59 9.00 -27.63
CA ALA A 403 7.16 8.25 -28.77
C ALA A 403 6.50 6.86 -28.95
N LEU A 404 6.04 6.23 -27.85
CA LEU A 404 5.24 5.01 -27.88
C LEU A 404 3.76 5.23 -28.27
N GLY A 405 3.34 6.48 -28.47
CA GLY A 405 1.94 6.85 -28.78
C GLY A 405 1.06 7.01 -27.55
N TRP A 406 1.64 7.17 -26.36
CA TRP A 406 0.91 7.32 -25.10
C TRP A 406 0.79 8.78 -24.67
N ARG A 407 -0.35 9.11 -24.06
CA ARG A 407 -0.58 10.37 -23.37
C ARG A 407 -0.51 10.14 -21.86
N VAL A 408 0.28 10.94 -21.16
CA VAL A 408 0.33 10.93 -19.69
C VAL A 408 -0.48 12.10 -19.14
N VAL A 409 -1.35 11.82 -18.17
CA VAL A 409 -2.11 12.81 -17.39
C VAL A 409 -1.66 12.71 -15.94
N GLU A 410 -1.02 13.76 -15.46
CA GLU A 410 -0.43 13.87 -14.13
C GLU A 410 -1.45 14.41 -13.12
N ASN A 411 -1.15 14.24 -11.82
CA ASN A 411 -1.91 14.79 -10.70
C ASN A 411 -3.41 14.42 -10.73
N THR A 412 -3.71 13.21 -11.21
CA THR A 412 -5.06 12.66 -11.25
C THR A 412 -5.55 12.42 -9.83
N ARG A 413 -6.69 13.00 -9.47
CA ARG A 413 -7.29 12.82 -8.14
C ARG A 413 -7.97 11.45 -8.02
N PHE A 414 -7.91 10.90 -6.80
CA PHE A 414 -8.67 9.72 -6.41
C PHE A 414 -10.17 9.97 -6.50
#